data_e3af308017d7b2c24fdf9272bcf1f07a
#
_entry.id   e3af308017d7b2c24fdf9272bcf1f07a
#
_cell.length_a   1.000
_cell.length_b   1.000
_cell.length_c   1.000
_cell.angle_alpha   90.00
_cell.angle_beta   90.00
_cell.angle_gamma   90.00
#
_symmetry.space_group_name_H-M   'P 1'
#
loop_
_entity.id
_entity.type
_entity.pdbx_description
1 polymer ?
#
loop_
_entity_poly.entity_id
_entity_poly.type
_entity_poly.pdbx_seq_one_letter_code
_entity_poly.pdbx_strand_id
1 'polypeptide(L)'
;MKPCTYIESLSKAETACAEHIHRITGESVHIAENPGLTDCAVFDIGYLQTGEHATFKASAYHFRAKLDIYRRNRQNLQVAAMRILESFPINADCNEADVLRESSNVHVFRLAPQTQGLSEATTTSIVPIGRTDQVKCWTVTLLFDVVFQARFE
;
A
#
# COMPACT_ATOMS: atom_id res chain seq x y z
N MET A 1 -26.73 -6.39 8.72
CA MET A 1 -25.36 -5.96 8.39
C MET A 1 -25.36 -4.47 8.18
N LYS A 2 -24.48 -3.76 8.86
CA LYS A 2 -24.40 -2.31 8.74
C LYS A 2 -23.81 -1.93 7.38
N PRO A 3 -24.42 -1.04 6.61
CA PRO A 3 -23.83 -0.62 5.36
C PRO A 3 -22.50 0.09 5.60
N CYS A 4 -21.56 -0.13 4.70
CA CYS A 4 -20.26 0.49 4.75
C CYS A 4 -20.32 1.80 3.96
N THR A 5 -19.79 2.89 4.52
CA THR A 5 -19.65 4.13 3.76
C THR A 5 -18.48 4.00 2.79
N TYR A 6 -18.45 4.87 1.78
CA TYR A 6 -17.33 4.89 0.83
C TYR A 6 -15.98 5.09 1.54
N ILE A 7 -15.95 6.04 2.48
CA ILE A 7 -14.72 6.35 3.24
C ILE A 7 -14.30 5.17 4.10
N GLU A 8 -15.25 4.50 4.76
CA GLU A 8 -14.97 3.32 5.56
C GLU A 8 -14.42 2.17 4.71
N SER A 9 -15.00 1.97 3.53
CA SER A 9 -14.55 0.90 2.63
C SER A 9 -13.13 1.16 2.13
N LEU A 10 -12.82 2.41 1.80
CA LEU A 10 -11.48 2.81 1.36
C LEU A 10 -10.47 2.59 2.48
N SER A 11 -10.79 3.02 3.70
CA SER A 11 -9.93 2.85 4.86
C SER A 11 -9.67 1.39 5.18
N LYS A 12 -10.69 0.54 5.10
CA LYS A 12 -10.55 -0.90 5.33
C LYS A 12 -9.69 -1.56 4.26
N ALA A 13 -9.88 -1.18 2.99
CA ALA A 13 -9.06 -1.70 1.91
C ALA A 13 -7.60 -1.30 2.09
N GLU A 14 -7.35 -0.06 2.48
CA GLU A 14 -6.00 0.44 2.74
C GLU A 14 -5.32 -0.33 3.86
N THR A 15 -6.02 -0.51 4.98
CA THR A 15 -5.52 -1.28 6.12
C THR A 15 -5.21 -2.72 5.73
N ALA A 16 -6.11 -3.36 5.01
CA ALA A 16 -5.91 -4.74 4.55
C ALA A 16 -4.68 -4.88 3.66
N CYS A 17 -4.50 -3.94 2.73
CA CYS A 17 -3.34 -3.91 1.85
C CYS A 17 -2.04 -3.72 2.64
N ALA A 18 -2.01 -2.77 3.57
CA ALA A 18 -0.84 -2.50 4.38
C ALA A 18 -0.44 -3.71 5.23
N GLU A 19 -1.42 -4.36 5.86
CA GLU A 19 -1.18 -5.56 6.64
C GLU A 19 -0.67 -6.73 5.80
N HIS A 20 -1.22 -6.87 4.60
CA HIS A 20 -0.77 -7.91 3.67
C HIS A 20 0.69 -7.68 3.24
N ILE A 21 1.04 -6.45 2.88
CA ILE A 21 2.42 -6.10 2.52
C ILE A 21 3.37 -6.40 3.68
N HIS A 22 3.00 -6.00 4.89
CA HIS A 22 3.79 -6.30 6.09
C HIS A 22 4.00 -7.80 6.25
N ARG A 23 2.96 -8.59 6.09
CA ARG A 23 3.00 -10.03 6.32
C ARG A 23 3.91 -10.76 5.34
N ILE A 24 3.81 -10.42 4.05
CA ILE A 24 4.58 -11.15 3.03
C ILE A 24 6.01 -10.62 2.86
N THR A 25 6.27 -9.38 3.21
CA THR A 25 7.59 -8.76 3.00
C THR A 25 8.38 -8.59 4.28
N GLY A 26 7.73 -8.58 5.44
CA GLY A 26 8.37 -8.27 6.71
C GLY A 26 8.61 -6.78 6.93
N GLU A 27 8.22 -5.93 5.99
CA GLU A 27 8.41 -4.49 6.13
C GLU A 27 7.46 -3.89 7.16
N SER A 28 7.96 -2.89 7.91
CA SER A 28 7.12 -2.08 8.77
C SER A 28 6.35 -1.10 7.91
N VAL A 29 5.05 -1.29 7.78
CA VAL A 29 4.20 -0.50 6.89
C VAL A 29 3.29 0.41 7.70
N HIS A 30 3.36 1.70 7.39
CA HIS A 30 2.49 2.71 7.97
C HIS A 30 1.51 3.21 6.90
N ILE A 31 0.41 3.81 7.32
CA ILE A 31 -0.63 4.28 6.41
C ILE A 31 -0.57 5.80 6.30
N ALA A 32 -0.59 6.28 5.08
CA ALA A 32 -0.68 7.70 4.68
C ALA A 32 0.55 8.55 4.99
N GLU A 33 1.16 8.41 6.15
CA GLU A 33 2.29 9.25 6.56
C GLU A 33 3.40 8.46 7.22
N ASN A 34 4.63 8.92 7.01
CA ASN A 34 5.77 8.43 7.78
C ASN A 34 5.74 9.08 9.17
N PRO A 35 5.67 8.29 10.25
CA PRO A 35 5.65 8.86 11.61
C PRO A 35 7.02 9.37 12.09
N GLY A 36 7.99 9.52 11.19
CA GLY A 36 9.33 9.99 11.52
C GLY A 36 10.37 8.89 11.61
N LEU A 37 10.12 7.75 10.95
CA LEU A 37 11.05 6.63 10.94
C LEU A 37 11.98 6.70 9.72
N THR A 38 13.24 6.34 9.92
CA THR A 38 14.22 6.30 8.84
C THR A 38 14.18 4.99 8.04
N ASP A 39 13.61 3.95 8.62
CA ASP A 39 13.51 2.62 8.01
C ASP A 39 12.09 2.11 8.13
N CYS A 40 11.28 2.40 7.13
CA CYS A 40 9.89 1.93 7.07
C CYS A 40 9.36 2.05 5.66
N ALA A 41 8.14 1.59 5.46
CA ALA A 41 7.38 1.82 4.24
C ALA A 41 6.06 2.51 4.60
N VAL A 42 5.56 3.32 3.69
CA VAL A 42 4.29 4.02 3.87
C VAL A 42 3.39 3.70 2.70
N PHE A 43 2.23 3.12 2.99
CA PHE A 43 1.24 2.79 1.98
C PHE A 43 0.15 3.84 1.97
N ASP A 44 -0.14 4.36 0.79
CA ASP A 44 -1.20 5.34 0.60
C ASP A 44 -2.00 4.95 -0.64
N ILE A 45 -3.25 4.58 -0.42
CA ILE A 45 -4.13 4.24 -1.53
C ILE A 45 -4.52 5.48 -2.33
N GLY A 46 -4.41 6.66 -1.72
CA GLY A 46 -4.67 7.93 -2.37
C GLY A 46 -6.12 8.10 -2.78
N TYR A 47 -6.34 9.09 -3.61
CA TYR A 47 -7.67 9.43 -4.10
C TYR A 47 -7.82 9.24 -5.61
N LEU A 48 -6.80 8.71 -6.26
CA LEU A 48 -6.83 8.51 -7.70
C LEU A 48 -7.51 7.19 -8.04
N GLN A 49 -8.80 7.26 -8.25
CA GLN A 49 -9.59 6.15 -8.74
C GLN A 49 -9.44 6.07 -10.25
N THR A 50 -8.99 4.92 -10.76
CA THR A 50 -8.77 4.72 -12.19
C THR A 50 -9.96 4.08 -12.89
N GLY A 51 -10.89 3.51 -12.13
CA GLY A 51 -12.10 2.93 -12.69
C GLY A 51 -13.04 2.44 -11.61
N GLU A 52 -14.31 2.35 -11.96
CA GLU A 52 -15.35 1.83 -11.09
C GLU A 52 -16.21 0.85 -11.89
N HIS A 53 -16.48 -0.30 -11.31
CA HIS A 53 -17.37 -1.30 -11.89
C HIS A 53 -18.48 -1.59 -10.91
N ALA A 54 -19.66 -1.08 -11.19
CA ALA A 54 -20.83 -1.31 -10.37
C ALA A 54 -21.47 -2.66 -10.72
N THR A 55 -21.78 -3.45 -9.71
CA THR A 55 -22.57 -4.66 -9.82
C THR A 55 -23.79 -4.53 -8.92
N PHE A 56 -24.70 -5.51 -8.99
CA PHE A 56 -25.88 -5.49 -8.14
C PHE A 56 -25.48 -5.60 -6.66
N LYS A 57 -25.80 -4.58 -5.88
CA LYS A 57 -25.49 -4.43 -4.44
C LYS A 57 -24.01 -4.34 -4.10
N ALA A 58 -23.14 -4.18 -5.08
CA ALA A 58 -21.73 -4.05 -4.83
C ALA A 58 -21.08 -3.15 -5.87
N SER A 59 -20.03 -2.47 -5.48
CA SER A 59 -19.21 -1.67 -6.37
C SER A 59 -17.76 -2.12 -6.27
N ALA A 60 -17.13 -2.28 -7.42
CA ALA A 60 -15.69 -2.55 -7.49
C ALA A 60 -14.97 -1.28 -7.88
N TYR A 61 -13.87 -1.01 -7.19
CA TYR A 61 -13.08 0.20 -7.38
C TYR A 61 -11.65 -0.17 -7.72
N HIS A 62 -11.08 0.58 -8.65
CA HIS A 62 -9.68 0.42 -9.02
C HIS A 62 -8.93 1.69 -8.67
N PHE A 63 -7.96 1.57 -7.76
CA PHE A 63 -7.12 2.67 -7.33
C PHE A 63 -5.66 2.43 -7.70
N ARG A 64 -4.95 3.52 -7.88
CA ARG A 64 -3.50 3.51 -7.96
C ARG A 64 -2.96 3.93 -6.60
N ALA A 65 -2.29 2.99 -5.94
CA ALA A 65 -1.72 3.23 -4.63
C ALA A 65 -0.21 3.46 -4.73
N LYS A 66 0.35 4.09 -3.70
CA LYS A 66 1.79 4.30 -3.57
C LYS A 66 2.32 3.55 -2.37
N LEU A 67 3.50 2.98 -2.53
CA LEU A 67 4.29 2.48 -1.41
C LEU A 67 5.61 3.21 -1.43
N ASP A 68 5.79 4.12 -0.49
CA ASP A 68 7.04 4.85 -0.31
C ASP A 68 7.93 4.10 0.67
N ILE A 69 9.14 3.78 0.26
CA ILE A 69 10.09 3.05 1.09
C ILE A 69 11.19 3.99 1.50
N TYR A 70 11.49 4.01 2.80
CA TYR A 70 12.50 4.90 3.39
C TYR A 70 13.64 4.09 3.98
N ARG A 71 14.87 4.48 3.68
CA ARG A 71 16.09 3.89 4.25
C ARG A 71 17.19 4.96 4.37
N ARG A 72 18.04 4.84 5.38
CA ARG A 72 19.19 5.73 5.53
C ARG A 72 20.24 5.52 4.45
N ASN A 73 20.40 4.30 4.02
CA ASN A 73 21.42 3.89 3.06
C ASN A 73 20.75 3.55 1.74
N ARG A 74 21.28 4.11 0.65
CA ARG A 74 20.73 3.88 -0.67
C ARG A 74 20.73 2.40 -1.08
N GLN A 75 21.79 1.68 -0.73
CA GLN A 75 21.88 0.26 -1.06
C GLN A 75 20.82 -0.55 -0.31
N ASN A 76 20.59 -0.24 0.97
CA ASN A 76 19.55 -0.88 1.75
C ASN A 76 18.15 -0.58 1.16
N LEU A 77 17.97 0.62 0.65
CA LEU A 77 16.72 0.99 -0.03
C LEU A 77 16.50 0.13 -1.27
N GLN A 78 17.52 -0.05 -2.09
CA GLN A 78 17.43 -0.87 -3.29
C GLN A 78 17.10 -2.32 -2.96
N VAL A 79 17.76 -2.87 -1.93
CA VAL A 79 17.49 -4.23 -1.46
C VAL A 79 16.06 -4.38 -0.95
N ALA A 80 15.59 -3.43 -0.16
CA ALA A 80 14.22 -3.46 0.36
C ALA A 80 13.19 -3.40 -0.76
N ALA A 81 13.38 -2.50 -1.73
CA ALA A 81 12.48 -2.35 -2.85
C ALA A 81 12.44 -3.61 -3.73
N MET A 82 13.59 -4.19 -4.01
CA MET A 82 13.66 -5.44 -4.78
C MET A 82 12.98 -6.59 -4.05
N ARG A 83 13.17 -6.69 -2.74
CA ARG A 83 12.51 -7.72 -1.93
C ARG A 83 10.99 -7.60 -2.03
N ILE A 84 10.47 -6.37 -1.96
CA ILE A 84 9.04 -6.13 -2.09
C ILE A 84 8.55 -6.54 -3.47
N LEU A 85 9.24 -6.11 -4.53
CA LEU A 85 8.84 -6.47 -5.89
C LEU A 85 8.86 -7.98 -6.14
N GLU A 86 9.85 -8.68 -5.59
CA GLU A 86 9.95 -10.13 -5.71
C GLU A 86 8.85 -10.87 -4.96
N SER A 87 8.30 -10.25 -3.91
CA SER A 87 7.23 -10.84 -3.11
C SER A 87 5.88 -10.80 -3.80
N PHE A 88 5.73 -9.96 -4.84
CA PHE A 88 4.48 -9.82 -5.57
C PHE A 88 4.66 -10.27 -7.01
N PRO A 89 3.96 -11.33 -7.44
CA PRO A 89 3.94 -11.68 -8.86
C PRO A 89 3.32 -10.56 -9.68
N ILE A 90 3.95 -10.22 -10.78
CA ILE A 90 3.47 -9.17 -11.67
C ILE A 90 2.17 -9.62 -12.32
N ASN A 91 1.17 -8.74 -12.29
CA ASN A 91 -0.15 -8.98 -12.86
C ASN A 91 -0.89 -10.18 -12.30
N ALA A 92 -0.49 -10.68 -11.15
CA ALA A 92 -1.21 -11.76 -10.50
C ALA A 92 -2.32 -11.17 -9.62
N ASP A 93 -3.48 -11.77 -9.69
CA ASP A 93 -4.56 -11.45 -8.78
C ASP A 93 -4.22 -11.97 -7.38
N CYS A 94 -4.68 -11.27 -6.37
CA CYS A 94 -4.51 -11.72 -5.00
C CYS A 94 -5.28 -13.00 -4.80
N ASN A 95 -4.65 -13.95 -4.13
CA ASN A 95 -5.31 -15.18 -3.80
C ASN A 95 -6.31 -14.92 -2.68
N GLU A 96 -7.55 -15.24 -2.94
CA GLU A 96 -8.65 -14.94 -2.05
C GLU A 96 -8.52 -15.54 -0.66
N ALA A 97 -7.86 -16.67 -0.59
CA ALA A 97 -7.64 -17.35 0.69
C ALA A 97 -6.82 -16.49 1.63
N ASP A 98 -6.09 -15.54 1.08
CA ASP A 98 -5.04 -14.98 1.83
C ASP A 98 -5.43 -13.74 2.56
N VAL A 99 -6.70 -13.21 2.43
CA VAL A 99 -6.47 -12.21 3.15
C VAL A 99 -7.05 -10.97 3.16
N LEU A 100 -7.31 -10.60 2.09
CA LEU A 100 -7.62 -9.21 1.93
C LEU A 100 -9.09 -8.96 2.21
N ARG A 101 -9.57 -9.72 3.19
CA ARG A 101 -10.90 -9.61 3.76
C ARG A 101 -10.80 -8.98 5.13
N GLU A 102 -10.75 -7.67 5.14
CA GLU A 102 -10.78 -6.94 6.39
C GLU A 102 -12.14 -7.11 7.10
N SER A 103 -13.18 -7.19 6.30
CA SER A 103 -14.53 -7.44 6.82
C SER A 103 -15.39 -8.10 5.75
N SER A 104 -16.58 -8.55 6.13
CA SER A 104 -17.55 -9.08 5.18
C SER A 104 -17.99 -8.08 4.13
N ASN A 105 -17.73 -6.79 4.33
CA ASN A 105 -18.17 -5.72 3.45
C ASN A 105 -17.10 -5.26 2.47
N VAL A 106 -15.84 -5.60 2.70
CA VAL A 106 -14.74 -5.16 1.84
C VAL A 106 -13.86 -6.35 1.49
N HIS A 107 -13.59 -6.50 0.21
CA HIS A 107 -12.76 -7.58 -0.29
C HIS A 107 -11.80 -7.03 -1.34
N VAL A 108 -10.51 -7.13 -1.09
CA VAL A 108 -9.49 -6.72 -2.05
C VAL A 108 -9.16 -7.90 -2.96
N PHE A 109 -9.39 -7.71 -4.26
CA PHE A 109 -9.16 -8.75 -5.26
C PHE A 109 -7.76 -8.69 -5.84
N ARG A 110 -7.18 -7.51 -5.88
CA ARG A 110 -5.90 -7.30 -6.52
C ARG A 110 -5.07 -6.31 -5.75
N LEU A 111 -3.84 -6.69 -5.50
CA LEU A 111 -2.79 -5.83 -4.97
C LEU A 111 -1.51 -6.25 -5.69
N ALA A 112 -1.13 -5.52 -6.71
CA ALA A 112 0.01 -5.89 -7.55
C ALA A 112 0.82 -4.66 -7.94
N PRO A 113 2.16 -4.75 -7.92
CA PRO A 113 2.99 -3.64 -8.37
C PRO A 113 2.78 -3.39 -9.87
N GLN A 114 2.71 -2.12 -10.25
CA GLN A 114 2.59 -1.71 -11.63
C GLN A 114 3.94 -1.68 -12.34
N THR A 115 5.01 -1.45 -11.59
CA THR A 115 6.34 -1.28 -12.16
C THR A 115 7.17 -2.53 -11.96
N GLN A 116 7.90 -2.91 -13.00
CA GLN A 116 8.82 -4.06 -12.97
C GLN A 116 10.21 -3.66 -12.50
N GLY A 117 10.47 -2.37 -12.32
CA GLY A 117 11.76 -1.87 -11.94
C GLY A 117 11.65 -0.75 -10.91
N LEU A 118 12.78 -0.35 -10.40
CA LEU A 118 12.85 0.72 -9.43
C LEU A 118 12.77 2.07 -10.13
N SER A 119 11.96 2.96 -9.58
CA SER A 119 12.05 4.36 -9.92
C SER A 119 13.35 4.94 -9.37
N GLU A 120 13.71 6.13 -9.82
CA GLU A 120 14.90 6.79 -9.31
C GLU A 120 14.74 7.09 -7.82
N ALA A 121 15.74 6.71 -7.02
CA ALA A 121 15.74 7.00 -5.61
C ALA A 121 16.05 8.47 -5.36
N THR A 122 15.29 9.09 -4.49
CA THR A 122 15.46 10.49 -4.11
C THR A 122 15.79 10.61 -2.63
N THR A 123 16.37 11.74 -2.24
CA THR A 123 16.60 12.03 -0.83
C THR A 123 15.46 12.86 -0.27
N THR A 124 15.10 12.56 0.96
CA THR A 124 14.11 13.34 1.70
C THR A 124 14.59 13.56 3.13
N SER A 125 14.08 14.60 3.76
CA SER A 125 14.40 14.90 5.16
C SER A 125 13.20 14.55 6.02
N ILE A 126 13.44 13.80 7.08
CA ILE A 126 12.42 13.43 8.05
C ILE A 126 12.89 13.79 9.45
N VAL A 127 11.95 13.94 10.36
CA VAL A 127 12.25 14.10 11.79
C VAL A 127 11.91 12.80 12.47
N PRO A 128 12.91 11.99 12.87
CA PRO A 128 12.64 10.73 13.56
C PRO A 128 11.95 10.94 14.90
N ILE A 129 11.22 9.94 15.32
CA ILE A 129 10.52 9.95 16.61
C ILE A 129 11.54 10.13 17.71
N GLY A 130 11.27 11.09 18.62
CA GLY A 130 12.15 11.37 19.76
C GLY A 130 13.34 12.27 19.43
N ARG A 131 13.43 12.81 18.23
CA ARG A 131 14.48 13.75 17.82
C ARG A 131 13.85 15.07 17.40
N THR A 132 14.65 16.14 17.47
CA THR A 132 14.23 17.47 17.04
C THR A 132 14.92 17.92 15.75
N ASP A 133 15.99 17.23 15.34
CA ASP A 133 16.75 17.53 14.13
C ASP A 133 16.27 16.66 12.96
N GLN A 134 16.40 17.21 11.76
CA GLN A 134 16.08 16.51 10.54
C GLN A 134 17.19 15.54 10.16
N VAL A 135 16.80 14.36 9.71
CA VAL A 135 17.72 13.35 9.19
C VAL A 135 17.36 13.10 7.73
N LYS A 136 18.37 13.05 6.88
CA LYS A 136 18.19 12.68 5.47
C LYS A 136 18.11 11.19 5.34
N CYS A 137 17.13 10.73 4.57
CA CYS A 137 17.04 9.34 4.17
C CYS A 137 16.73 9.24 2.68
N TRP A 138 16.95 8.08 2.14
CA TRP A 138 16.60 7.79 0.74
C TRP A 138 15.20 7.23 0.67
N THR A 139 14.48 7.61 -0.36
CA THR A 139 13.13 7.13 -0.60
C THR A 139 12.94 6.72 -2.06
N VAL A 140 12.12 5.71 -2.26
CA VAL A 140 11.67 5.28 -3.57
C VAL A 140 10.18 4.98 -3.49
N THR A 141 9.46 5.30 -4.55
CA THR A 141 8.02 5.06 -4.63
C THR A 141 7.74 3.91 -5.58
N LEU A 142 7.00 2.93 -5.10
CA LEU A 142 6.45 1.87 -5.92
C LEU A 142 4.95 2.12 -6.11
N LEU A 143 4.48 1.96 -7.34
CA LEU A 143 3.07 2.09 -7.65
C LEU A 143 2.41 0.72 -7.67
N PHE A 144 1.24 0.63 -7.05
CA PHE A 144 0.46 -0.60 -6.97
C PHE A 144 -0.92 -0.38 -7.57
N ASP A 145 -1.42 -1.40 -8.24
CA ASP A 145 -2.84 -1.49 -8.58
C ASP A 145 -3.57 -2.14 -7.43
N VAL A 146 -4.63 -1.49 -6.98
CA VAL A 146 -5.52 -2.02 -5.95
C VAL A 146 -6.93 -2.07 -6.50
N VAL A 147 -7.50 -3.27 -6.56
CA VAL A 147 -8.89 -3.45 -6.91
C VAL A 147 -9.61 -4.06 -5.72
N PHE A 148 -10.62 -3.40 -5.24
CA PHE A 148 -11.42 -3.93 -4.14
C PHE A 148 -12.91 -3.78 -4.41
N GLN A 149 -13.68 -4.61 -3.77
CA GLN A 149 -15.14 -4.58 -3.83
C GLN A 149 -15.68 -4.22 -2.45
N ALA A 150 -16.64 -3.32 -2.44
CA ALA A 150 -17.34 -2.95 -1.22
C ALA A 150 -18.84 -3.16 -1.41
N ARG A 151 -19.51 -3.62 -0.37
CA ARG A 151 -20.96 -3.77 -0.37
C ARG A 151 -21.58 -2.63 0.42
N PHE A 152 -22.51 -1.98 -0.22
CA PHE A 152 -23.31 -0.92 0.37
C PHE A 152 -24.74 -1.42 0.44
N GLU A 153 -25.20 -1.71 1.63
CA GLU A 153 -26.57 -2.17 1.84
C GLU A 153 -27.41 -1.06 2.45
#